data_4883eb6f8a8fa99b62cdebcc9abf9e42
#
_entry.id   4883eb6f8a8fa99b62cdebcc9abf9e42
#
_cell.length_a   1.000
_cell.length_b   1.000
_cell.length_c   1.000
_cell.angle_alpha   90.00
_cell.angle_beta   90.00
_cell.angle_gamma   90.00
#
_symmetry.space_group_name_H-M   'P 1'
#
loop_
_entity.id
_entity.type
_entity.pdbx_description
1 polymer ?
#
loop_
_entity_poly.entity_id
_entity_poly.type
_entity_poly.pdbx_seq_one_letter_code
_entity_poly.pdbx_strand_id
1 'polypeptide(L)'
;MCIRDRHVPGYVEHYDAIKAKGVDEIWCISVNDPFVMGAWGRDLKVGKKIRMMGDGSAEFTKKMGIELDLTARGLGVRSDRYAMIVEDGVVKSLDREAPGKFEVSDAASILKKL
;
A
#
# COMPACT_ATOMS: atom_id res chain seq x y z
N MET A 1 -6.80 6.18 10.13
CA MET A 1 -5.60 5.81 9.34
C MET A 1 -5.93 5.84 7.87
N CYS A 2 -5.22 6.65 7.12
CA CYS A 2 -5.56 6.90 5.71
C CYS A 2 -5.46 5.66 4.81
N ILE A 3 -4.45 4.80 5.02
CA ILE A 3 -4.29 3.60 4.18
C ILE A 3 -5.48 2.66 4.36
N ARG A 4 -5.83 2.34 5.61
CA ARG A 4 -6.96 1.47 5.90
C ARG A 4 -8.30 2.08 5.48
N ASP A 5 -8.50 3.37 5.75
CA ASP A 5 -9.82 3.99 5.64
C ASP A 5 -10.09 4.61 4.27
N ARG A 6 -9.05 4.96 3.52
CA ARG A 6 -9.17 5.63 2.22
C ARG A 6 -8.46 4.91 1.08
N HIS A 7 -7.16 4.58 1.24
CA HIS A 7 -6.40 3.97 0.15
C HIS A 7 -6.95 2.61 -0.23
N VAL A 8 -7.05 1.70 0.72
CA VAL A 8 -7.51 0.33 0.44
C VAL A 8 -8.95 0.31 -0.07
N PRO A 9 -9.92 1.00 0.56
CA PRO A 9 -11.27 1.08 -0.01
C PRO A 9 -11.29 1.69 -1.42
N GLY A 10 -10.48 2.70 -1.70
CA GLY A 10 -10.36 3.28 -3.04
C GLY A 10 -9.84 2.29 -4.07
N TYR A 11 -8.83 1.50 -3.72
CA TYR A 11 -8.32 0.46 -4.61
C TYR A 11 -9.33 -0.66 -4.85
N VAL A 12 -10.12 -1.03 -3.85
CA VAL A 12 -11.21 -2.01 -4.02
C VAL A 12 -12.26 -1.46 -4.99
N GLU A 13 -12.65 -0.21 -4.82
CA GLU A 13 -13.63 0.46 -5.70
C GLU A 13 -13.14 0.54 -7.15
N HIS A 14 -11.87 0.88 -7.36
CA HIS A 14 -11.29 1.03 -8.69
C HIS A 14 -10.62 -0.24 -9.23
N TYR A 15 -10.83 -1.37 -8.57
CA TYR A 15 -10.16 -2.63 -8.91
C TYR A 15 -10.34 -3.01 -10.38
N ASP A 16 -11.57 -3.00 -10.88
CA ASP A 16 -11.86 -3.41 -12.26
C ASP A 16 -11.20 -2.47 -13.26
N ALA A 17 -11.22 -1.17 -13.01
CA ALA A 17 -10.58 -0.17 -13.86
C ALA A 17 -9.06 -0.35 -13.91
N ILE A 18 -8.44 -0.63 -12.77
CA ILE A 18 -7.00 -0.88 -12.67
C ILE A 18 -6.64 -2.17 -13.42
N LYS A 19 -7.40 -3.23 -13.24
CA LYS A 19 -7.18 -4.50 -13.95
C LYS A 19 -7.33 -4.34 -15.46
N ALA A 20 -8.28 -3.51 -15.90
CA ALA A 20 -8.48 -3.22 -17.32
C ALA A 20 -7.27 -2.52 -17.97
N LYS A 21 -6.41 -1.89 -17.18
CA LYS A 21 -5.16 -1.26 -17.63
C LYS A 21 -3.99 -2.25 -17.75
N GLY A 22 -4.21 -3.53 -17.49
CA GLY A 22 -3.19 -4.56 -17.63
C GLY A 22 -2.45 -4.91 -16.33
N VAL A 23 -2.94 -4.46 -15.20
CA VAL A 23 -2.36 -4.79 -13.89
C VAL A 23 -2.76 -6.22 -13.49
N ASP A 24 -1.80 -7.06 -13.19
CA ASP A 24 -2.05 -8.46 -12.80
C ASP A 24 -2.53 -8.60 -11.36
N GLU A 25 -1.88 -7.89 -10.43
CA GLU A 25 -2.16 -7.99 -9.00
C GLU A 25 -2.02 -6.63 -8.33
N ILE A 26 -2.80 -6.43 -7.26
CA ILE A 26 -2.70 -5.27 -6.38
C ILE A 26 -2.29 -5.79 -5.00
N TRP A 27 -1.23 -5.24 -4.44
CA TRP A 27 -0.72 -5.62 -3.13
C TRP A 27 -0.78 -4.43 -2.18
N CYS A 28 -1.22 -4.68 -0.95
CA CYS A 28 -1.12 -3.73 0.15
C CYS A 28 -0.03 -4.22 1.10
N ILE A 29 1.06 -3.47 1.22
CA ILE A 29 2.19 -3.83 2.06
C ILE A 29 2.26 -2.86 3.23
N SER A 30 2.38 -3.38 4.43
CA SER A 30 2.48 -2.57 5.64
C SER A 30 3.42 -3.22 6.64
N VAL A 31 4.02 -2.41 7.51
CA VAL A 31 4.86 -2.89 8.62
C VAL A 31 3.94 -3.40 9.73
N ASN A 32 3.32 -4.53 9.49
CA ASN A 32 2.45 -5.25 10.42
C ASN A 32 2.65 -6.75 10.22
N ASP A 33 2.21 -7.53 11.20
CA ASP A 33 2.26 -8.98 11.08
C ASP A 33 1.13 -9.51 10.16
N PRO A 34 1.21 -10.78 9.71
CA PRO A 34 0.21 -11.34 8.81
C PRO A 34 -1.18 -11.46 9.45
N PHE A 35 -1.27 -11.55 10.77
CA PHE A 35 -2.58 -11.63 11.45
C PHE A 35 -3.31 -10.30 11.36
N VAL A 36 -2.61 -9.19 11.55
CA VAL A 36 -3.16 -7.84 11.39
C VAL A 36 -3.59 -7.60 9.95
N MET A 37 -2.74 -7.95 8.99
CA MET A 37 -3.06 -7.80 7.57
C MET A 37 -4.26 -8.65 7.15
N GLY A 38 -4.35 -9.87 7.66
CA GLY A 38 -5.51 -10.72 7.43
C GLY A 38 -6.80 -10.14 8.00
N ALA A 39 -6.73 -9.57 9.22
CA ALA A 39 -7.87 -8.91 9.84
C ALA A 39 -8.33 -7.69 9.04
N TRP A 40 -7.40 -6.88 8.53
CA TRP A 40 -7.71 -5.74 7.65
C TRP A 40 -8.45 -6.22 6.40
N GLY A 41 -7.92 -7.27 5.76
CA GLY A 41 -8.52 -7.81 4.54
C GLY A 41 -9.96 -8.27 4.77
N ARG A 42 -10.23 -8.93 5.88
CA ARG A 42 -11.58 -9.37 6.23
C ARG A 42 -12.49 -8.19 6.57
N ASP A 43 -12.00 -7.25 7.36
CA ASP A 43 -12.77 -6.06 7.76
C ASP A 43 -13.16 -5.20 6.56
N LEU A 44 -12.23 -5.02 5.63
CA LEU A 44 -12.45 -4.21 4.42
C LEU A 44 -13.02 -5.02 3.25
N LYS A 45 -13.25 -6.31 3.44
CA LYS A 45 -13.86 -7.22 2.45
C LYS A 45 -13.14 -7.19 1.10
N VAL A 46 -11.81 -7.17 1.14
CA VAL A 46 -11.00 -7.11 -0.10
C VAL A 46 -11.07 -8.40 -0.91
N GLY A 47 -11.39 -9.53 -0.27
CA GLY A 47 -11.46 -10.84 -0.93
C GLY A 47 -10.16 -11.18 -1.64
N LYS A 48 -10.26 -11.52 -2.92
CA LYS A 48 -9.11 -11.81 -3.78
C LYS A 48 -8.60 -10.60 -4.56
N LYS A 49 -9.23 -9.44 -4.40
CA LYS A 49 -8.91 -8.25 -5.18
C LYS A 49 -7.56 -7.66 -4.78
N ILE A 50 -7.23 -7.67 -3.49
CA ILE A 50 -6.00 -7.09 -2.97
C ILE A 50 -5.31 -8.11 -2.08
N ARG A 51 -4.02 -8.32 -2.30
CA ARG A 51 -3.19 -9.14 -1.42
C ARG A 51 -2.71 -8.28 -0.26
N MET A 52 -3.01 -8.71 0.96
CA MET A 52 -2.60 -8.02 2.17
C MET A 52 -1.28 -8.64 2.64
N MET A 53 -0.18 -7.91 2.49
CA MET A 53 1.18 -8.40 2.75
C MET A 53 1.76 -7.75 4.00
N GLY A 54 2.29 -8.57 4.90
CA GLY A 54 2.93 -8.09 6.13
C GLY A 54 4.44 -7.98 5.99
N ASP A 55 4.99 -6.81 6.31
CA ASP A 55 6.43 -6.56 6.42
C ASP A 55 6.77 -6.31 7.90
N GLY A 56 6.54 -7.31 8.74
CA GLY A 56 6.57 -7.19 10.20
C GLY A 56 7.87 -6.66 10.78
N SER A 57 9.02 -7.01 10.19
CA SER A 57 10.33 -6.54 10.64
C SER A 57 10.84 -5.34 9.86
N ALA A 58 10.02 -4.76 8.98
CA ALA A 58 10.35 -3.62 8.13
C ALA A 58 11.55 -3.87 7.20
N GLU A 59 11.86 -5.11 6.87
CA GLU A 59 12.99 -5.44 6.01
C GLU A 59 12.83 -4.88 4.60
N PHE A 60 11.67 -5.10 4.00
CA PHE A 60 11.35 -4.58 2.67
C PHE A 60 11.32 -3.04 2.70
N THR A 61 10.67 -2.48 3.71
CA THR A 61 10.54 -1.02 3.88
C THR A 61 11.90 -0.35 3.98
N LYS A 62 12.82 -0.90 4.77
CA LYS A 62 14.18 -0.37 4.91
C LYS A 62 14.99 -0.49 3.63
N LYS A 63 14.88 -1.61 2.92
CA LYS A 63 15.57 -1.81 1.65
C LYS A 63 15.09 -0.85 0.56
N MET A 64 13.83 -0.47 0.61
CA MET A 64 13.26 0.53 -0.31
C MET A 64 13.57 1.97 0.10
N GLY A 65 14.09 2.20 1.31
CA GLY A 65 14.40 3.54 1.79
C GLY A 65 13.19 4.39 2.12
N ILE A 66 12.06 3.76 2.48
CA ILE A 66 10.79 4.44 2.76
C ILE A 66 10.33 4.25 4.21
N GLU A 67 11.26 3.96 5.11
CA GLU A 67 10.94 3.82 6.53
C GLU A 67 10.60 5.17 7.17
N LEU A 68 9.69 5.09 8.14
CA LEU A 68 9.27 6.21 8.96
C LEU A 68 9.43 5.80 10.42
N ASP A 69 10.33 6.47 11.13
CA ASP A 69 10.60 6.17 12.53
C ASP A 69 9.60 6.89 13.44
N LEU A 70 8.69 6.14 14.02
CA LEU A 70 7.69 6.61 14.97
C LEU A 70 7.94 6.06 16.37
N THR A 71 9.19 5.71 16.68
CA THR A 71 9.57 5.16 17.99
C THR A 71 9.14 6.08 19.13
N ALA A 72 9.29 7.39 18.97
CA ALA A 72 8.88 8.37 19.98
C ALA A 72 7.38 8.35 20.29
N ARG A 73 6.57 7.82 19.37
CA ARG A 73 5.11 7.68 19.53
C ARG A 73 4.70 6.27 19.92
N GLY A 74 5.64 5.40 20.23
CA GLY A 74 5.36 4.01 20.59
C GLY A 74 4.96 3.11 19.43
N LEU A 75 5.19 3.54 18.19
CA LEU A 75 4.81 2.79 16.98
C LEU A 75 6.00 2.12 16.31
N GLY A 76 7.24 2.41 16.76
CA GLY A 76 8.44 1.84 16.17
C GLY A 76 8.71 2.33 14.76
N VAL A 77 9.39 1.51 13.98
CA VAL A 77 9.69 1.82 12.58
C VAL A 77 8.53 1.35 11.71
N ARG A 78 8.00 2.26 10.91
CA ARG A 78 6.89 2.01 9.98
C ARG A 78 7.32 2.41 8.57
N SER A 79 6.41 2.38 7.61
CA SER A 79 6.66 2.88 6.27
C SER A 79 5.90 4.19 6.04
N ASP A 80 6.46 5.05 5.18
CA ASP A 80 5.69 6.15 4.62
C ASP A 80 4.56 5.57 3.76
N ARG A 81 3.55 6.38 3.50
CA ARG A 81 2.52 6.03 2.52
C ARG A 81 3.09 6.19 1.12
N TYR A 82 2.87 5.21 0.29
CA TYR A 82 3.35 5.23 -1.09
C TYR A 82 2.49 4.34 -1.97
N ALA A 83 2.60 4.57 -3.27
CA ALA A 83 2.11 3.64 -4.27
C ALA A 83 3.22 3.39 -5.27
N MET A 84 3.30 2.17 -5.77
CA MET A 84 4.38 1.74 -6.62
C MET A 84 3.83 0.90 -7.75
N ILE A 85 4.32 1.15 -8.96
CA ILE A 85 4.02 0.33 -10.13
C ILE A 85 5.26 -0.49 -10.43
N VAL A 86 5.11 -1.82 -10.42
CA VAL A 86 6.19 -2.76 -10.70
C VAL A 86 5.83 -3.57 -11.93
N GLU A 87 6.75 -3.62 -12.89
CA GLU A 87 6.59 -4.41 -14.11
C GLU A 87 7.82 -5.29 -14.27
N ASP A 88 7.57 -6.62 -14.34
CA ASP A 88 8.60 -7.64 -14.52
C ASP A 88 9.76 -7.51 -13.51
N GLY A 89 9.40 -7.28 -12.24
CA GLY A 89 10.36 -7.12 -11.15
C GLY A 89 11.06 -5.78 -11.09
N VAL A 90 10.75 -4.85 -11.99
CA VAL A 90 11.36 -3.52 -12.06
C VAL A 90 10.36 -2.46 -11.61
N VAL A 91 10.76 -1.59 -10.69
CA VAL A 91 9.94 -0.47 -10.25
C VAL A 91 9.89 0.57 -11.38
N LYS A 92 8.70 0.78 -11.94
CA LYS A 92 8.47 1.77 -13.00
C LYS A 92 8.10 3.13 -12.45
N SER A 93 7.41 3.16 -11.31
CA SER A 93 6.96 4.40 -10.67
C SER A 93 6.88 4.18 -9.18
N LEU A 94 7.36 5.14 -8.41
CA LEU A 94 7.22 5.16 -6.96
C LEU A 94 6.72 6.54 -6.55
N ASP A 95 5.48 6.60 -6.07
CA ASP A 95 4.86 7.84 -5.60
C ASP A 95 4.78 7.81 -4.07
N ARG A 96 5.71 8.51 -3.44
CA ARG A 96 5.81 8.60 -1.99
C ARG A 96 5.07 9.84 -1.50
N GLU A 97 4.15 9.66 -0.55
CA GLU A 97 3.46 10.77 0.07
C GLU A 97 4.38 11.55 1.00
N ALA A 98 4.19 12.86 1.05
CA ALA A 98 4.76 13.66 2.13
C ALA A 98 4.08 13.27 3.45
N PRO A 99 4.76 13.37 4.61
CA PRO A 99 4.17 12.99 5.88
C PRO A 99 2.79 13.62 6.11
N GLY A 100 1.79 12.79 6.38
CA GLY A 100 0.42 13.23 6.63
C GLY A 100 -0.41 13.58 5.42
N LYS A 101 0.13 13.45 4.20
CA LYS A 101 -0.57 13.80 2.96
C LYS A 101 -1.31 12.62 2.34
N PHE A 102 -2.28 12.93 1.49
CA PHE A 102 -3.08 11.99 0.71
C PHE A 102 -3.31 12.61 -0.67
N GLU A 103 -2.29 12.58 -1.53
CA GLU A 103 -2.32 13.33 -2.80
C GLU A 103 -1.87 12.52 -4.01
N VAL A 104 -0.89 11.63 -3.86
CA VAL A 104 -0.24 10.96 -5.00
C VAL A 104 -0.33 9.44 -4.99
N SER A 105 -0.68 8.81 -3.87
CA SER A 105 -0.69 7.35 -3.72
C SER A 105 -2.08 6.73 -3.72
N ASP A 106 -3.14 7.52 -3.86
CA ASP A 106 -4.50 7.02 -3.91
C ASP A 106 -4.80 6.33 -5.25
N ALA A 107 -5.86 5.53 -5.27
CA ALA A 107 -6.22 4.74 -6.44
C ALA A 107 -6.48 5.58 -7.69
N ALA A 108 -7.17 6.71 -7.54
CA ALA A 108 -7.48 7.59 -8.67
C ALA A 108 -6.20 8.19 -9.27
N SER A 109 -5.23 8.59 -8.45
CA SER A 109 -3.96 9.13 -8.91
C SER A 109 -3.13 8.09 -9.66
N ILE A 110 -3.09 6.85 -9.17
CA ILE A 110 -2.37 5.75 -9.81
C ILE A 110 -3.06 5.34 -11.11
N LEU A 111 -4.38 5.30 -11.13
CA LEU A 111 -5.14 4.95 -12.34
C LEU A 111 -4.82 5.90 -13.50
N LYS A 112 -4.59 7.17 -13.23
CA LYS A 112 -4.20 8.16 -14.25
C LYS A 112 -2.83 7.88 -14.86
N LYS A 113 -1.93 7.19 -14.13
CA LYS A 113 -0.59 6.84 -14.61
C LYS A 113 -0.56 5.54 -15.41
N LEU A 114 -1.58 4.74 -15.27
CA LEU A 114 -1.71 3.49 -16.01
C LEU A 114 -2.34 3.77 -17.39
#